data_16b52f7205b251a47bfd9341e978a60e
#
_entry.id   16b52f7205b251a47bfd9341e978a60e
#
_cell.length_a   1.000
_cell.length_b   1.000
_cell.length_c   1.000
_cell.angle_alpha   90.00
_cell.angle_beta   90.00
_cell.angle_gamma   90.00
#
_symmetry.space_group_name_H-M   'P 1'
#
loop_
_entity.id
_entity.type
_entity.pdbx_description
1 polymer ?
#
loop_
_entity_poly.entity_id
_entity_poly.type
_entity_poly.pdbx_seq_one_letter_code
_entity_poly.pdbx_strand_id
1 'polypeptide(L)'
;MNDQRIAERRIIFAPVAEALHAVALDGPVALLGTERSAALVADDAFGAAPVYRFTGARSHNPRETVVAAGTLVDTKGCRSVVAIGSSSAIDLGKAVADGRDVVLALVPTALGGAEMSRGYGMLDGDEKKGGRLRSPAPIVIYDASLLATLPPRELGSIGINGWAHTIEASYARLQHALGTAAALDAGRSMPSLLKRAATQRDDALHEELFRAAHLAGFALDTRSMGLHHAVCHVVGGLTQVPHGIVNAVVLPHAVRANAHIAPDAVSAIAEAFGIPDLAAEAQAIAAAYALPRTFAELGAPPDLPERALPRVMEHRLLENNPAMPDEATVRELLGAAYGG
;
A
#
# COMPACT_ATOMS: atom_id res chain seq x y z
N MET A 1 -7.12 21.47 -19.21
CA MET A 1 -8.41 20.73 -19.06
C MET A 1 -8.10 19.48 -18.20
N ASN A 2 -8.58 19.45 -16.94
CA ASN A 2 -8.41 18.27 -16.06
C ASN A 2 -9.54 17.29 -16.37
N ASP A 3 -9.26 16.28 -17.19
CA ASP A 3 -10.22 15.19 -17.48
C ASP A 3 -10.12 14.17 -16.33
N GLN A 4 -11.02 14.26 -15.36
CA GLN A 4 -11.11 13.33 -14.23
C GLN A 4 -12.11 12.21 -14.57
N ARG A 5 -11.60 11.07 -15.03
CA ARG A 5 -12.42 9.89 -15.28
C ARG A 5 -12.57 9.07 -14.00
N ILE A 6 -13.79 8.94 -13.52
CA ILE A 6 -14.16 7.97 -12.48
C ILE A 6 -14.56 6.69 -13.22
N ALA A 7 -13.69 5.68 -13.17
CA ALA A 7 -14.00 4.37 -13.74
C ALA A 7 -15.05 3.66 -12.88
N GLU A 8 -15.99 2.96 -13.51
CA GLU A 8 -16.93 2.08 -12.81
C GLU A 8 -16.15 0.97 -12.10
N ARG A 9 -16.32 0.90 -10.77
CA ARG A 9 -15.75 -0.13 -9.90
C ARG A 9 -16.81 -0.62 -8.94
N ARG A 10 -16.80 -1.93 -8.68
CA ARG A 10 -17.59 -2.53 -7.60
C ARG A 10 -16.69 -2.65 -6.38
N ILE A 11 -16.96 -1.87 -5.36
CA ILE A 11 -16.31 -1.96 -4.05
C ILE A 11 -17.27 -2.65 -3.11
N ILE A 12 -16.89 -3.82 -2.60
CA ILE A 12 -17.75 -4.70 -1.83
C ILE A 12 -17.13 -4.90 -0.45
N PHE A 13 -17.90 -4.61 0.59
CA PHE A 13 -17.57 -4.91 1.98
C PHE A 13 -18.47 -6.06 2.44
N ALA A 14 -17.97 -7.28 2.37
CA ALA A 14 -18.69 -8.50 2.71
C ALA A 14 -17.71 -9.68 2.86
N PRO A 15 -18.13 -10.79 3.47
CA PRO A 15 -17.37 -12.05 3.44
C PRO A 15 -16.98 -12.41 2.01
N VAL A 16 -15.71 -12.80 1.81
CA VAL A 16 -15.14 -13.01 0.46
C VAL A 16 -15.92 -14.06 -0.35
N ALA A 17 -16.39 -15.13 0.28
CA ALA A 17 -17.16 -16.19 -0.39
C ALA A 17 -18.51 -15.65 -0.91
N GLU A 18 -19.23 -14.87 -0.10
CA GLU A 18 -20.49 -14.24 -0.48
C GLU A 18 -20.27 -13.24 -1.62
N ALA A 19 -19.25 -12.40 -1.51
CA ALA A 19 -18.92 -11.39 -2.52
C ALA A 19 -18.53 -12.03 -3.86
N LEU A 20 -17.69 -13.06 -3.87
CA LEU A 20 -17.29 -13.78 -5.09
C LEU A 20 -18.49 -14.45 -5.77
N HIS A 21 -19.38 -15.06 -4.99
CA HIS A 21 -20.62 -15.63 -5.51
C HIS A 21 -21.53 -14.55 -6.14
N ALA A 22 -21.66 -13.40 -5.50
CA ALA A 22 -22.50 -12.29 -5.95
C ALA A 22 -21.97 -11.55 -7.19
N VAL A 23 -20.64 -11.55 -7.43
CA VAL A 23 -20.06 -10.91 -8.62
C VAL A 23 -20.13 -11.78 -9.87
N ALA A 24 -20.45 -13.08 -9.72
CA ALA A 24 -20.67 -14.04 -10.82
C ALA A 24 -19.54 -13.96 -11.87
N LEU A 25 -18.32 -14.32 -11.45
CA LEU A 25 -17.15 -14.33 -12.32
C LEU A 25 -17.35 -15.29 -13.49
N ASP A 26 -17.08 -14.83 -14.70
CA ASP A 26 -17.23 -15.64 -15.90
C ASP A 26 -16.08 -16.65 -16.09
N GLY A 27 -16.45 -17.90 -16.49
CA GLY A 27 -15.55 -18.95 -16.96
C GLY A 27 -14.53 -19.41 -15.91
N PRO A 28 -13.45 -20.06 -16.33
CA PRO A 28 -12.40 -20.53 -15.42
C PRO A 28 -11.71 -19.37 -14.71
N VAL A 29 -11.44 -19.54 -13.41
CA VAL A 29 -10.84 -18.53 -12.52
C VAL A 29 -9.41 -18.90 -12.18
N ALA A 30 -8.48 -17.95 -12.31
CA ALA A 30 -7.15 -18.04 -11.71
C ALA A 30 -7.17 -17.35 -10.34
N LEU A 31 -6.96 -18.11 -9.26
CA LEU A 31 -6.81 -17.60 -7.90
C LEU A 31 -5.31 -17.45 -7.60
N LEU A 32 -4.84 -16.19 -7.47
CA LEU A 32 -3.44 -15.85 -7.26
C LEU A 32 -3.20 -15.37 -5.83
N GLY A 33 -2.17 -15.89 -5.18
CA GLY A 33 -1.80 -15.48 -3.83
C GLY A 33 -0.53 -16.17 -3.35
N THR A 34 -0.28 -16.09 -2.06
CA THR A 34 0.62 -16.99 -1.36
C THR A 34 -0.14 -18.26 -0.99
N GLU A 35 0.54 -19.33 -0.61
CA GLU A 35 -0.11 -20.56 -0.11
C GLU A 35 -1.10 -20.23 1.01
N ARG A 36 -0.68 -19.40 1.98
CA ARG A 36 -1.51 -18.96 3.12
C ARG A 36 -2.73 -18.15 2.65
N SER A 37 -2.56 -17.16 1.79
CA SER A 37 -3.67 -16.28 1.40
C SER A 37 -4.65 -16.98 0.45
N ALA A 38 -4.17 -17.79 -0.49
CA ALA A 38 -5.04 -18.53 -1.38
C ALA A 38 -5.89 -19.59 -0.63
N ALA A 39 -5.39 -20.13 0.49
CA ALA A 39 -6.14 -21.06 1.34
C ALA A 39 -7.32 -20.40 2.10
N LEU A 40 -7.38 -19.07 2.15
CA LEU A 40 -8.48 -18.34 2.81
C LEU A 40 -9.79 -18.39 2.00
N VAL A 41 -9.74 -18.82 0.74
CA VAL A 41 -10.93 -18.93 -0.12
C VAL A 41 -11.07 -20.36 -0.62
N ALA A 42 -12.19 -20.99 -0.29
CA ALA A 42 -12.53 -22.32 -0.79
C ALA A 42 -13.06 -22.26 -2.24
N ASP A 43 -12.97 -23.38 -2.97
CA ASP A 43 -13.35 -23.41 -4.39
C ASP A 43 -14.86 -23.22 -4.60
N ASP A 44 -15.70 -23.61 -3.64
CA ASP A 44 -17.15 -23.43 -3.68
C ASP A 44 -17.59 -21.95 -3.67
N ALA A 45 -16.73 -21.03 -3.20
CA ALA A 45 -16.95 -19.59 -3.31
C ALA A 45 -17.10 -19.10 -4.76
N PHE A 46 -16.61 -19.86 -5.73
CA PHE A 46 -16.68 -19.55 -7.16
C PHE A 46 -17.85 -20.27 -7.89
N GLY A 47 -18.75 -20.88 -7.14
CA GLY A 47 -19.86 -21.63 -7.72
C GLY A 47 -19.38 -22.82 -8.55
N ALA A 48 -19.86 -22.96 -9.79
CA ALA A 48 -19.47 -24.04 -10.70
C ALA A 48 -18.23 -23.72 -11.56
N ALA A 49 -17.63 -22.55 -11.43
CA ALA A 49 -16.46 -22.15 -12.22
C ALA A 49 -15.21 -22.98 -11.82
N PRO A 50 -14.46 -23.54 -12.78
CA PRO A 50 -13.20 -24.19 -12.47
C PRO A 50 -12.20 -23.20 -11.89
N VAL A 51 -11.52 -23.57 -10.78
CA VAL A 51 -10.55 -22.74 -10.08
C VAL A 51 -9.14 -23.31 -10.26
N TYR A 52 -8.23 -22.49 -10.74
CA TYR A 52 -6.81 -22.82 -10.89
C TYR A 52 -5.99 -21.94 -9.93
N ARG A 53 -5.31 -22.54 -8.97
CA ARG A 53 -4.55 -21.84 -7.93
C ARG A 53 -3.11 -21.64 -8.36
N PHE A 54 -2.61 -20.41 -8.18
CA PHE A 54 -1.20 -20.10 -8.24
C PHE A 54 -0.79 -19.48 -6.89
N THR A 55 0.05 -20.19 -6.15
CA THR A 55 0.43 -19.82 -4.77
C THR A 55 1.85 -19.26 -4.68
N GLY A 56 2.44 -18.92 -5.81
CA GLY A 56 3.82 -18.44 -5.92
C GLY A 56 4.02 -16.93 -5.69
N ALA A 57 3.00 -16.18 -5.25
CA ALA A 57 3.15 -14.77 -4.93
C ALA A 57 4.20 -14.55 -3.84
N ARG A 58 5.12 -13.62 -4.03
CA ARG A 58 6.21 -13.33 -3.09
C ARG A 58 6.63 -11.85 -3.16
N SER A 59 7.40 -11.43 -2.19
CA SER A 59 7.87 -10.04 -2.12
C SER A 59 8.47 -9.58 -3.44
N HIS A 60 8.04 -8.40 -3.90
CA HIS A 60 8.47 -7.75 -5.14
C HIS A 60 8.21 -8.52 -6.45
N ASN A 61 7.54 -9.67 -6.40
CA ASN A 61 7.16 -10.50 -7.57
C ASN A 61 8.25 -10.53 -8.67
N PRO A 62 9.26 -11.40 -8.55
CA PRO A 62 10.22 -11.59 -9.64
C PRO A 62 9.52 -11.86 -10.97
N ARG A 63 10.09 -11.42 -12.06
CA ARG A 63 9.50 -11.52 -13.41
C ARG A 63 9.06 -12.95 -13.75
N GLU A 64 9.85 -13.95 -13.36
CA GLU A 64 9.52 -15.36 -13.57
C GLU A 64 8.22 -15.77 -12.83
N THR A 65 7.93 -15.17 -11.68
CA THR A 65 6.65 -15.38 -10.95
C THR A 65 5.46 -14.85 -11.74
N VAL A 66 5.59 -13.64 -12.30
CA VAL A 66 4.54 -13.03 -13.14
C VAL A 66 4.32 -13.86 -14.41
N VAL A 67 5.41 -14.28 -15.07
CA VAL A 67 5.35 -15.13 -16.26
C VAL A 67 4.69 -16.48 -15.96
N ALA A 68 5.05 -17.14 -14.87
CA ALA A 68 4.47 -18.42 -14.50
C ALA A 68 2.95 -18.32 -14.19
N ALA A 69 2.54 -17.29 -13.46
CA ALA A 69 1.13 -17.02 -13.20
C ALA A 69 0.35 -16.68 -14.48
N GLY A 70 0.94 -15.86 -15.36
CA GLY A 70 0.37 -15.54 -16.68
C GLY A 70 0.21 -16.78 -17.55
N THR A 71 1.21 -17.67 -17.58
CA THR A 71 1.16 -18.93 -18.32
C THR A 71 0.02 -19.83 -17.83
N LEU A 72 -0.21 -19.88 -16.50
CA LEU A 72 -1.37 -20.59 -15.94
C LEU A 72 -2.69 -20.01 -16.47
N VAL A 73 -2.84 -18.67 -16.45
CA VAL A 73 -4.05 -18.00 -16.96
C VAL A 73 -4.29 -18.36 -18.43
N ASP A 74 -3.24 -18.24 -19.26
CA ASP A 74 -3.33 -18.47 -20.70
C ASP A 74 -3.60 -19.94 -21.04
N THR A 75 -2.89 -20.89 -20.41
CA THR A 75 -3.02 -22.33 -20.70
C THR A 75 -4.33 -22.94 -20.18
N LYS A 76 -4.90 -22.38 -19.12
CA LYS A 76 -6.18 -22.82 -18.56
C LYS A 76 -7.37 -22.06 -19.15
N GLY A 77 -7.13 -21.09 -20.03
CA GLY A 77 -8.17 -20.26 -20.62
C GLY A 77 -8.97 -19.48 -19.57
N CYS A 78 -8.29 -19.00 -18.51
CA CYS A 78 -8.98 -18.27 -17.45
C CYS A 78 -9.53 -16.95 -17.98
N ARG A 79 -10.77 -16.67 -17.66
CA ARG A 79 -11.47 -15.41 -18.01
C ARG A 79 -11.52 -14.44 -16.84
N SER A 80 -11.24 -14.92 -15.64
CA SER A 80 -11.19 -14.13 -14.43
C SER A 80 -9.89 -14.38 -13.66
N VAL A 81 -9.34 -13.33 -13.09
CA VAL A 81 -8.20 -13.37 -12.17
C VAL A 81 -8.65 -12.81 -10.84
N VAL A 82 -8.55 -13.60 -9.78
CA VAL A 82 -8.77 -13.18 -8.40
C VAL A 82 -7.44 -13.17 -7.68
N ALA A 83 -6.98 -12.02 -7.21
CA ALA A 83 -5.75 -11.90 -6.43
C ALA A 83 -6.08 -11.62 -4.98
N ILE A 84 -5.63 -12.52 -4.09
CA ILE A 84 -5.89 -12.42 -2.65
C ILE A 84 -4.58 -12.35 -1.86
N GLY A 85 -4.46 -11.36 -0.98
CA GLY A 85 -3.31 -11.19 -0.09
C GLY A 85 -2.91 -9.74 0.15
N SER A 86 -1.67 -9.55 0.59
CA SER A 86 -1.07 -8.23 0.75
C SER A 86 -0.65 -7.64 -0.60
N SER A 87 0.00 -6.48 -0.59
CA SER A 87 0.41 -5.74 -1.80
C SER A 87 1.10 -6.61 -2.85
N SER A 88 1.92 -7.58 -2.46
CA SER A 88 2.60 -8.46 -3.44
C SER A 88 1.63 -9.32 -4.24
N ALA A 89 0.62 -9.93 -3.59
CA ALA A 89 -0.39 -10.72 -4.30
C ALA A 89 -1.27 -9.82 -5.19
N ILE A 90 -1.64 -8.65 -4.68
CA ILE A 90 -2.41 -7.65 -5.42
C ILE A 90 -1.65 -7.18 -6.67
N ASP A 91 -0.36 -6.88 -6.53
CA ASP A 91 0.50 -6.46 -7.65
C ASP A 91 0.71 -7.60 -8.66
N LEU A 92 0.82 -8.85 -8.19
CA LEU A 92 0.86 -10.01 -9.09
C LEU A 92 -0.42 -10.09 -9.93
N GLY A 93 -1.59 -9.96 -9.31
CA GLY A 93 -2.87 -9.96 -10.02
C GLY A 93 -2.96 -8.87 -11.08
N LYS A 94 -2.52 -7.65 -10.76
CA LYS A 94 -2.47 -6.54 -11.72
C LYS A 94 -1.50 -6.81 -12.86
N ALA A 95 -0.28 -7.26 -12.55
CA ALA A 95 0.74 -7.57 -13.56
C ALA A 95 0.29 -8.69 -14.51
N VAL A 96 -0.40 -9.70 -14.00
CA VAL A 96 -0.94 -10.81 -14.80
C VAL A 96 -2.12 -10.35 -15.65
N ALA A 97 -2.99 -9.49 -15.14
CA ALA A 97 -4.16 -8.99 -15.87
C ALA A 97 -3.79 -7.93 -16.93
N ASP A 98 -2.65 -7.25 -16.77
CA ASP A 98 -2.23 -6.21 -17.71
C ASP A 98 -2.02 -6.76 -19.13
N GLY A 99 -2.73 -6.17 -20.09
CA GLY A 99 -2.72 -6.60 -21.49
C GLY A 99 -3.53 -7.87 -21.79
N ARG A 100 -4.23 -8.46 -20.80
CA ARG A 100 -5.13 -9.60 -21.00
C ARG A 100 -6.60 -9.20 -20.94
N ASP A 101 -7.43 -9.90 -21.70
CA ASP A 101 -8.90 -9.74 -21.65
C ASP A 101 -9.47 -10.65 -20.54
N VAL A 102 -9.27 -10.23 -19.29
CA VAL A 102 -9.74 -10.93 -18.09
C VAL A 102 -10.42 -9.96 -17.12
N VAL A 103 -11.40 -10.45 -16.37
CA VAL A 103 -11.98 -9.70 -15.24
C VAL A 103 -11.04 -9.82 -14.05
N LEU A 104 -10.58 -8.69 -13.51
CA LEU A 104 -9.70 -8.64 -12.33
C LEU A 104 -10.50 -8.33 -11.07
N ALA A 105 -10.46 -9.22 -10.08
CA ALA A 105 -10.95 -9.00 -8.74
C ALA A 105 -9.78 -9.00 -7.74
N LEU A 106 -9.72 -7.99 -6.87
CA LEU A 106 -8.68 -7.85 -5.85
C LEU A 106 -9.28 -8.02 -4.46
N VAL A 107 -8.66 -8.87 -3.65
CA VAL A 107 -9.09 -9.18 -2.28
C VAL A 107 -7.92 -8.89 -1.32
N PRO A 108 -7.78 -7.66 -0.82
CA PRO A 108 -6.70 -7.32 0.09
C PRO A 108 -6.88 -7.99 1.46
N THR A 109 -5.79 -8.45 2.05
CA THR A 109 -5.72 -8.95 3.43
C THR A 109 -4.91 -8.03 4.33
N ALA A 110 -4.59 -6.82 3.87
CA ALA A 110 -3.77 -5.83 4.57
C ALA A 110 -4.16 -4.41 4.14
N LEU A 111 -3.70 -3.39 4.88
CA LEU A 111 -4.10 -1.99 4.77
C LEU A 111 -3.23 -1.16 3.79
N GLY A 112 -2.56 -1.80 2.84
CA GLY A 112 -1.56 -1.13 1.99
C GLY A 112 -2.13 -0.25 0.86
N GLY A 113 -3.42 -0.37 0.52
CA GLY A 113 -4.08 0.43 -0.52
C GLY A 113 -3.68 0.09 -1.96
N ALA A 114 -2.87 -0.96 -2.16
CA ALA A 114 -2.41 -1.37 -3.50
C ALA A 114 -3.57 -1.73 -4.43
N GLU A 115 -4.66 -2.29 -3.91
CA GLU A 115 -5.86 -2.67 -4.64
C GLU A 115 -6.59 -1.46 -5.24
N MET A 116 -6.41 -0.30 -4.68
CA MET A 116 -7.00 0.94 -5.17
C MET A 116 -6.15 1.62 -6.23
N SER A 117 -4.86 1.34 -6.27
CA SER A 117 -3.93 1.90 -7.24
C SER A 117 -3.89 1.08 -8.52
N ARG A 118 -3.66 1.76 -9.66
CA ARG A 118 -3.41 1.10 -10.95
C ARG A 118 -1.97 0.61 -11.10
N GLY A 119 -1.06 1.19 -10.34
CA GLY A 119 0.35 0.83 -10.37
C GLY A 119 0.61 -0.55 -9.79
N TYR A 120 1.62 -1.24 -10.33
CA TYR A 120 2.16 -2.48 -9.75
C TYR A 120 3.67 -2.52 -9.94
N GLY A 121 4.35 -3.27 -9.05
CA GLY A 121 5.79 -3.46 -9.11
C GLY A 121 6.18 -4.92 -9.30
N MET A 122 7.29 -5.15 -10.01
CA MET A 122 7.95 -6.45 -10.14
C MET A 122 9.46 -6.27 -10.13
N LEU A 123 10.22 -7.33 -9.88
CA LEU A 123 11.66 -7.38 -10.07
C LEU A 123 11.98 -8.03 -11.41
N ASP A 124 12.89 -7.42 -12.17
CA ASP A 124 13.49 -7.97 -13.38
C ASP A 124 15.02 -7.99 -13.18
N GLY A 125 15.55 -9.13 -12.76
CA GLY A 125 16.88 -9.19 -12.16
C GLY A 125 16.91 -8.40 -10.85
N ASP A 126 17.87 -7.48 -10.72
CA ASP A 126 18.01 -6.59 -9.55
C ASP A 126 17.26 -5.25 -9.72
N GLU A 127 16.61 -5.03 -10.86
CA GLU A 127 15.88 -3.80 -11.14
C GLU A 127 14.40 -3.92 -10.75
N LYS A 128 13.91 -2.95 -9.97
CA LYS A 128 12.49 -2.80 -9.71
C LYS A 128 11.84 -2.13 -10.92
N LYS A 129 11.06 -2.91 -11.67
CA LYS A 129 10.23 -2.42 -12.77
C LYS A 129 8.78 -2.28 -12.31
N GLY A 130 8.07 -1.32 -12.87
CA GLY A 130 6.66 -1.10 -12.61
C GLY A 130 5.85 -1.04 -13.89
N GLY A 131 4.60 -1.38 -13.77
CA GLY A 131 3.58 -1.15 -14.78
C GLY A 131 2.39 -0.39 -14.20
N ARG A 132 1.45 -0.05 -15.08
CA ARG A 132 0.23 0.64 -14.68
C ARG A 132 -0.92 0.18 -15.56
N LEU A 133 -1.95 -0.41 -14.94
CA LEU A 133 -3.17 -0.77 -15.63
C LEU A 133 -3.80 0.45 -16.33
N ARG A 134 -4.41 0.25 -17.49
CA ARG A 134 -5.16 1.29 -18.20
C ARG A 134 -6.34 1.80 -17.37
N SER A 135 -7.05 0.87 -16.74
CA SER A 135 -8.20 1.14 -15.85
C SER A 135 -7.94 0.51 -14.49
N PRO A 136 -8.50 1.05 -13.40
CA PRO A 136 -8.49 0.37 -12.10
C PRO A 136 -9.12 -1.02 -12.19
N ALA A 137 -8.76 -1.92 -11.27
CA ALA A 137 -9.44 -3.22 -11.15
C ALA A 137 -10.96 -3.01 -10.99
N PRO A 138 -11.80 -3.70 -11.76
CA PRO A 138 -13.24 -3.47 -11.74
C PRO A 138 -13.91 -3.97 -10.45
N ILE A 139 -13.28 -4.88 -9.72
CA ILE A 139 -13.83 -5.47 -8.50
C ILE A 139 -12.78 -5.40 -7.39
N VAL A 140 -13.16 -4.87 -6.23
CA VAL A 140 -12.38 -4.94 -5.00
C VAL A 140 -13.29 -5.43 -3.88
N ILE A 141 -12.84 -6.45 -3.14
CA ILE A 141 -13.61 -7.08 -2.06
C ILE A 141 -12.83 -6.93 -0.76
N TYR A 142 -13.44 -6.28 0.22
CA TYR A 142 -12.94 -6.14 1.57
C TYR A 142 -13.72 -7.05 2.51
N ASP A 143 -13.06 -8.07 3.03
CA ASP A 143 -13.59 -8.96 4.05
C ASP A 143 -12.87 -8.67 5.36
N ALA A 144 -13.59 -8.11 6.33
CA ALA A 144 -13.06 -7.73 7.63
C ALA A 144 -12.37 -8.88 8.37
N SER A 145 -12.90 -10.11 8.22
CA SER A 145 -12.34 -11.31 8.86
C SER A 145 -10.94 -11.66 8.37
N LEU A 146 -10.59 -11.30 7.13
CA LEU A 146 -9.25 -11.54 6.56
C LEU A 146 -8.18 -10.70 7.26
N LEU A 147 -8.53 -9.51 7.73
CA LEU A 147 -7.59 -8.64 8.47
C LEU A 147 -7.20 -9.25 9.83
N ALA A 148 -8.09 -10.03 10.44
CA ALA A 148 -7.80 -10.77 11.67
C ALA A 148 -6.64 -11.77 11.53
N THR A 149 -6.37 -12.24 10.30
CA THR A 149 -5.28 -13.18 10.01
C THR A 149 -3.90 -12.52 9.99
N LEU A 150 -3.84 -11.17 9.96
CA LEU A 150 -2.58 -10.43 9.89
C LEU A 150 -1.95 -10.32 11.29
N PRO A 151 -0.66 -10.66 11.45
CA PRO A 151 0.02 -10.46 12.73
C PRO A 151 -0.02 -8.99 13.20
N PRO A 152 -0.14 -8.71 14.51
CA PRO A 152 -0.25 -7.34 15.00
C PRO A 152 0.84 -6.39 14.50
N ARG A 153 2.10 -6.80 14.51
CA ARG A 153 3.22 -5.98 14.01
C ARG A 153 3.07 -5.66 12.51
N GLU A 154 2.61 -6.60 11.72
CA GLU A 154 2.34 -6.38 10.29
C GLU A 154 1.17 -5.41 10.11
N LEU A 155 0.07 -5.59 10.86
CA LEU A 155 -1.07 -4.68 10.83
C LEU A 155 -0.64 -3.24 11.13
N GLY A 156 0.12 -3.03 12.21
CA GLY A 156 0.59 -1.69 12.60
C GLY A 156 1.51 -1.06 11.56
N SER A 157 2.49 -1.82 11.06
CA SER A 157 3.46 -1.30 10.11
C SER A 157 2.82 -0.98 8.74
N ILE A 158 1.93 -1.83 8.25
CA ILE A 158 1.20 -1.58 6.99
C ILE A 158 0.13 -0.50 7.17
N GLY A 159 -0.49 -0.41 8.35
CA GLY A 159 -1.41 0.66 8.68
C GLY A 159 -0.73 2.04 8.70
N ILE A 160 0.48 2.15 9.24
CA ILE A 160 1.30 3.37 9.18
C ILE A 160 1.60 3.74 7.71
N ASN A 161 1.93 2.78 6.86
CA ASN A 161 2.10 3.02 5.42
C ASN A 161 0.82 3.60 4.80
N GLY A 162 -0.36 3.01 5.10
CA GLY A 162 -1.65 3.53 4.64
C GLY A 162 -1.90 4.97 5.12
N TRP A 163 -1.58 5.27 6.38
CA TRP A 163 -1.71 6.63 6.91
C TRP A 163 -0.71 7.60 6.26
N ALA A 164 0.51 7.17 5.98
CA ALA A 164 1.50 7.98 5.26
C ALA A 164 1.00 8.39 3.87
N HIS A 165 0.27 7.51 3.16
CA HIS A 165 -0.37 7.87 1.90
C HIS A 165 -1.33 9.06 2.07
N THR A 166 -2.09 9.12 3.17
CA THR A 166 -3.04 10.21 3.42
C THR A 166 -2.31 11.52 3.70
N ILE A 167 -1.22 11.50 4.48
CA ILE A 167 -0.40 12.66 4.78
C ILE A 167 0.19 13.22 3.48
N GLU A 168 0.89 12.38 2.70
CA GLU A 168 1.53 12.83 1.47
C GLU A 168 0.53 13.27 0.41
N ALA A 169 -0.58 12.56 0.25
CA ALA A 169 -1.64 12.96 -0.67
C ALA A 169 -2.28 14.30 -0.26
N SER A 170 -2.34 14.65 1.02
CA SER A 170 -2.97 15.89 1.47
C SER A 170 -2.16 17.13 1.06
N TYR A 171 -0.83 17.07 1.03
CA TYR A 171 0.01 18.20 0.60
C TYR A 171 0.63 18.04 -0.80
N ALA A 172 0.36 16.96 -1.50
CA ALA A 172 0.93 16.70 -2.83
C ALA A 172 0.66 17.83 -3.82
N ARG A 173 1.63 18.12 -4.69
CA ARG A 173 1.48 19.11 -5.77
C ARG A 173 0.46 18.67 -6.84
N LEU A 174 0.41 17.36 -7.12
CA LEU A 174 -0.59 16.82 -8.04
C LEU A 174 -2.00 17.00 -7.46
N GLN A 175 -2.85 17.77 -8.14
CA GLN A 175 -4.18 18.12 -7.65
C GLN A 175 -5.26 17.16 -8.12
N HIS A 176 -6.10 16.70 -7.18
CA HIS A 176 -7.28 15.89 -7.46
C HIS A 176 -8.29 16.06 -6.32
N ALA A 177 -9.40 16.75 -6.55
CA ALA A 177 -10.34 17.14 -5.49
C ALA A 177 -10.87 15.97 -4.66
N LEU A 178 -11.33 14.89 -5.32
CA LEU A 178 -11.80 13.69 -4.62
C LEU A 178 -10.67 12.96 -3.88
N GLY A 179 -9.46 12.95 -4.46
CA GLY A 179 -8.30 12.37 -3.80
C GLY A 179 -7.91 13.13 -2.54
N THR A 180 -8.01 14.45 -2.56
CA THR A 180 -7.81 15.28 -1.36
C THR A 180 -8.88 14.98 -0.30
N ALA A 181 -10.15 14.94 -0.68
CA ALA A 181 -11.24 14.63 0.27
C ALA A 181 -11.05 13.24 0.91
N ALA A 182 -10.68 12.24 0.11
CA ALA A 182 -10.39 10.89 0.58
C ALA A 182 -9.19 10.85 1.54
N ALA A 183 -8.10 11.57 1.20
CA ALA A 183 -6.92 11.67 2.05
C ALA A 183 -7.26 12.31 3.41
N LEU A 184 -8.06 13.39 3.42
CA LEU A 184 -8.45 14.08 4.64
C LEU A 184 -9.35 13.21 5.54
N ASP A 185 -10.28 12.47 4.97
CA ASP A 185 -11.19 11.60 5.74
C ASP A 185 -10.43 10.43 6.37
N ALA A 186 -9.67 9.70 5.57
CA ALA A 186 -8.84 8.60 6.07
C ALA A 186 -7.75 9.07 7.05
N GLY A 187 -7.16 10.24 6.78
CA GLY A 187 -6.10 10.80 7.63
C GLY A 187 -6.56 11.12 9.05
N ARG A 188 -7.81 11.54 9.23
CA ARG A 188 -8.43 11.76 10.54
C ARG A 188 -8.70 10.47 11.29
N SER A 189 -9.22 9.46 10.59
CA SER A 189 -9.74 8.24 11.25
C SER A 189 -8.66 7.20 11.53
N MET A 190 -7.70 6.99 10.61
CA MET A 190 -6.73 5.90 10.70
C MET A 190 -5.92 5.85 12.00
N PRO A 191 -5.38 6.96 12.54
CA PRO A 191 -4.56 6.90 13.75
C PRO A 191 -5.30 6.32 14.95
N SER A 192 -6.53 6.76 15.18
CA SER A 192 -7.36 6.24 16.29
C SER A 192 -7.76 4.78 16.07
N LEU A 193 -8.11 4.40 14.83
CA LEU A 193 -8.45 3.03 14.48
C LEU A 193 -7.24 2.10 14.66
N LEU A 194 -6.05 2.51 14.22
CA LEU A 194 -4.82 1.74 14.39
C LEU A 194 -4.46 1.55 15.86
N LYS A 195 -4.55 2.61 16.69
CA LYS A 195 -4.28 2.47 18.13
C LYS A 195 -5.29 1.55 18.82
N ARG A 196 -6.57 1.61 18.45
CA ARG A 196 -7.59 0.67 18.96
C ARG A 196 -7.26 -0.77 18.52
N ALA A 197 -6.90 -0.98 17.26
CA ALA A 197 -6.60 -2.30 16.71
C ALA A 197 -5.32 -2.94 17.28
N ALA A 198 -4.48 -2.21 18.00
CA ALA A 198 -3.37 -2.77 18.75
C ALA A 198 -3.82 -3.68 19.91
N THR A 199 -5.02 -3.43 20.45
CA THR A 199 -5.58 -4.16 21.62
C THR A 199 -6.94 -4.82 21.34
N GLN A 200 -7.64 -4.39 20.30
CA GLN A 200 -8.97 -4.90 19.91
C GLN A 200 -8.91 -5.47 18.50
N ARG A 201 -9.49 -6.64 18.30
CA ARG A 201 -9.44 -7.36 17.02
C ARG A 201 -10.82 -7.94 16.71
N ASP A 202 -11.76 -7.08 16.32
CA ASP A 202 -13.12 -7.46 15.92
C ASP A 202 -13.46 -6.96 14.51
N ASP A 203 -14.42 -7.61 13.87
CA ASP A 203 -14.74 -7.37 12.46
C ASP A 203 -15.27 -5.96 12.21
N ALA A 204 -15.97 -5.33 13.16
CA ALA A 204 -16.45 -3.97 13.00
C ALA A 204 -15.28 -2.98 12.90
N LEU A 205 -14.28 -3.12 13.78
CA LEU A 205 -13.06 -2.31 13.72
C LEU A 205 -12.24 -2.60 12.47
N HIS A 206 -12.16 -3.85 12.05
CA HIS A 206 -11.46 -4.24 10.82
C HIS A 206 -12.13 -3.66 9.57
N GLU A 207 -13.46 -3.61 9.54
CA GLU A 207 -14.20 -2.97 8.45
C GLU A 207 -13.94 -1.46 8.40
N GLU A 208 -13.95 -0.77 9.56
CA GLU A 208 -13.58 0.66 9.64
C GLU A 208 -12.15 0.90 9.12
N LEU A 209 -11.19 0.04 9.48
CA LEU A 209 -9.81 0.10 8.97
C LEU A 209 -9.73 -0.11 7.46
N PHE A 210 -10.46 -1.09 6.91
CA PHE A 210 -10.50 -1.28 5.46
C PHE A 210 -11.16 -0.11 4.73
N ARG A 211 -12.21 0.51 5.28
CA ARG A 211 -12.81 1.73 4.71
C ARG A 211 -11.80 2.88 4.66
N ALA A 212 -11.04 3.09 5.73
CA ALA A 212 -9.99 4.10 5.75
C ALA A 212 -8.84 3.76 4.79
N ALA A 213 -8.38 2.50 4.74
CA ALA A 213 -7.35 2.05 3.80
C ALA A 213 -7.78 2.17 2.33
N HIS A 214 -9.04 1.89 2.03
CA HIS A 214 -9.65 2.12 0.72
C HIS A 214 -9.50 3.59 0.27
N LEU A 215 -9.87 4.53 1.14
CA LEU A 215 -9.74 5.97 0.86
C LEU A 215 -8.28 6.40 0.73
N ALA A 216 -7.40 5.89 1.60
CA ALA A 216 -5.96 6.13 1.52
C ALA A 216 -5.35 5.62 0.20
N GLY A 217 -5.75 4.43 -0.26
CA GLY A 217 -5.32 3.87 -1.54
C GLY A 217 -5.86 4.65 -2.75
N PHE A 218 -7.09 5.17 -2.68
CA PHE A 218 -7.63 6.06 -3.71
C PHE A 218 -6.87 7.39 -3.76
N ALA A 219 -6.53 7.95 -2.60
CA ALA A 219 -5.72 9.16 -2.51
C ALA A 219 -4.31 8.92 -3.11
N LEU A 220 -3.69 7.78 -2.80
CA LEU A 220 -2.42 7.36 -3.39
C LEU A 220 -2.46 7.31 -4.92
N ASP A 221 -3.46 6.67 -5.54
CA ASP A 221 -3.53 6.56 -7.01
C ASP A 221 -3.77 7.90 -7.71
N THR A 222 -4.47 8.83 -7.05
CA THR A 222 -4.89 10.11 -7.63
C THR A 222 -3.97 11.28 -7.33
N ARG A 223 -3.25 11.24 -6.21
CA ARG A 223 -2.39 12.33 -5.72
C ARG A 223 -0.90 11.97 -5.68
N SER A 224 -0.58 10.66 -5.76
CA SER A 224 0.79 10.14 -5.64
C SER A 224 1.41 10.41 -4.25
N MET A 225 2.73 10.32 -4.16
CA MET A 225 3.55 10.35 -2.95
C MET A 225 4.63 11.43 -3.07
N GLY A 226 5.41 11.65 -2.01
CA GLY A 226 6.49 12.65 -1.95
C GLY A 226 7.75 12.13 -1.26
N LEU A 227 8.33 12.96 -0.39
CA LEU A 227 9.60 12.72 0.30
C LEU A 227 9.62 11.43 1.12
N HIS A 228 8.58 11.16 1.92
CA HIS A 228 8.52 9.97 2.76
C HIS A 228 8.70 8.69 1.93
N HIS A 229 7.90 8.53 0.88
CA HIS A 229 8.00 7.32 0.04
C HIS A 229 9.24 7.32 -0.86
N ALA A 230 9.79 8.46 -1.26
CA ALA A 230 11.08 8.53 -1.94
C ALA A 230 12.18 7.87 -1.07
N VAL A 231 12.24 8.24 0.21
CA VAL A 231 13.16 7.63 1.19
C VAL A 231 12.84 6.14 1.38
N CYS A 232 11.57 5.78 1.59
CA CYS A 232 11.16 4.39 1.82
C CYS A 232 11.54 3.47 0.65
N HIS A 233 11.39 3.91 -0.59
CA HIS A 233 11.75 3.11 -1.77
C HIS A 233 13.26 2.87 -1.86
N VAL A 234 14.05 3.91 -1.60
CA VAL A 234 15.52 3.82 -1.64
C VAL A 234 16.05 2.95 -0.53
N VAL A 235 15.64 3.24 0.72
CA VAL A 235 16.11 2.50 1.90
C VAL A 235 15.64 1.04 1.87
N GLY A 236 14.39 0.79 1.50
CA GLY A 236 13.86 -0.57 1.34
C GLY A 236 14.64 -1.38 0.32
N GLY A 237 15.01 -0.76 -0.81
CA GLY A 237 15.87 -1.41 -1.83
C GLY A 237 17.30 -1.71 -1.33
N LEU A 238 17.86 -0.85 -0.48
CA LEU A 238 19.22 -1.01 0.05
C LEU A 238 19.31 -2.01 1.21
N THR A 239 18.24 -2.17 2.00
CA THR A 239 18.27 -2.93 3.26
C THR A 239 17.49 -4.24 3.22
N GLN A 240 16.58 -4.40 2.25
CA GLN A 240 15.62 -5.51 2.20
C GLN A 240 14.69 -5.61 3.45
N VAL A 241 14.66 -4.56 4.27
CA VAL A 241 13.70 -4.45 5.39
C VAL A 241 12.27 -4.41 4.83
N PRO A 242 11.30 -5.11 5.45
CA PRO A 242 9.92 -5.09 5.01
C PRO A 242 9.37 -3.66 4.88
N HIS A 243 8.69 -3.38 3.76
CA HIS A 243 8.26 -2.02 3.38
C HIS A 243 7.47 -1.30 4.48
N GLY A 244 6.54 -1.98 5.16
CA GLY A 244 5.78 -1.39 6.27
C GLY A 244 6.68 -0.96 7.45
N ILE A 245 7.73 -1.72 7.74
CA ILE A 245 8.72 -1.36 8.80
C ILE A 245 9.52 -0.13 8.39
N VAL A 246 9.98 -0.07 7.12
CA VAL A 246 10.67 1.13 6.60
C VAL A 246 9.78 2.35 6.73
N ASN A 247 8.50 2.24 6.37
CA ASN A 247 7.52 3.32 6.50
C ASN A 247 7.36 3.80 7.95
N ALA A 248 7.25 2.86 8.89
CA ALA A 248 7.10 3.19 10.31
C ALA A 248 8.31 3.95 10.88
N VAL A 249 9.52 3.58 10.47
CA VAL A 249 10.75 4.27 10.89
C VAL A 249 10.86 5.65 10.24
N VAL A 250 10.59 5.77 8.95
CA VAL A 250 10.83 7.02 8.18
C VAL A 250 9.77 8.09 8.44
N LEU A 251 8.49 7.71 8.64
CA LEU A 251 7.37 8.65 8.66
C LEU A 251 7.55 9.82 9.63
N PRO A 252 7.90 9.64 10.92
CA PRO A 252 8.04 10.75 11.84
C PRO A 252 9.13 11.76 11.41
N HIS A 253 10.21 11.27 10.81
CA HIS A 253 11.32 12.08 10.33
C HIS A 253 10.97 12.84 9.05
N ALA A 254 10.27 12.20 8.11
CA ALA A 254 9.81 12.85 6.88
C ALA A 254 8.77 13.96 7.14
N VAL A 255 7.87 13.74 8.11
CA VAL A 255 6.93 14.78 8.56
C VAL A 255 7.66 15.97 9.16
N ARG A 256 8.68 15.75 10.03
CA ARG A 256 9.50 16.84 10.59
C ARG A 256 10.27 17.60 9.52
N ALA A 257 10.88 16.87 8.57
CA ALA A 257 11.58 17.50 7.44
C ALA A 257 10.63 18.41 6.62
N ASN A 258 9.43 17.90 6.29
CA ASN A 258 8.43 18.71 5.59
C ASN A 258 7.88 19.85 6.44
N ALA A 259 7.75 19.70 7.76
CA ALA A 259 7.39 20.82 8.65
C ALA A 259 8.43 21.94 8.66
N HIS A 260 9.70 21.62 8.40
CA HIS A 260 10.76 22.61 8.27
C HIS A 260 10.71 23.33 6.91
N ILE A 261 10.55 22.61 5.80
CA ILE A 261 10.65 23.19 4.44
C ILE A 261 9.29 23.65 3.87
N ALA A 262 8.17 23.19 4.42
CA ALA A 262 6.80 23.55 4.02
C ALA A 262 5.87 23.63 5.25
N PRO A 263 6.13 24.51 6.24
CA PRO A 263 5.42 24.55 7.52
C PRO A 263 3.91 24.76 7.36
N ASP A 264 3.49 25.64 6.46
CA ASP A 264 2.07 25.91 6.23
C ASP A 264 1.31 24.69 5.72
N ALA A 265 1.93 23.91 4.82
CA ALA A 265 1.32 22.71 4.28
C ALA A 265 1.14 21.65 5.38
N VAL A 266 2.14 21.44 6.23
CA VAL A 266 2.06 20.45 7.32
C VAL A 266 1.09 20.91 8.42
N SER A 267 1.08 22.20 8.76
CA SER A 267 0.14 22.79 9.73
C SER A 267 -1.32 22.64 9.27
N ALA A 268 -1.58 22.93 8.00
CA ALA A 268 -2.92 22.76 7.43
C ALA A 268 -3.43 21.31 7.51
N ILE A 269 -2.55 20.32 7.30
CA ILE A 269 -2.91 18.90 7.44
C ILE A 269 -3.14 18.54 8.91
N ALA A 270 -2.27 18.97 9.81
CA ALA A 270 -2.38 18.75 11.25
C ALA A 270 -3.74 19.27 11.77
N GLU A 271 -4.12 20.47 11.38
CA GLU A 271 -5.43 21.06 11.66
C GLU A 271 -6.56 20.24 11.05
N ALA A 272 -6.47 19.91 9.75
CA ALA A 272 -7.49 19.16 9.04
C ALA A 272 -7.71 17.75 9.60
N PHE A 273 -6.65 17.10 10.10
CA PHE A 273 -6.74 15.78 10.75
C PHE A 273 -7.15 15.90 12.23
N GLY A 274 -7.05 17.08 12.84
CA GLY A 274 -7.24 17.27 14.28
C GLY A 274 -6.11 16.66 15.12
N ILE A 275 -4.90 16.57 14.55
CA ILE A 275 -3.71 15.95 15.15
C ILE A 275 -2.60 17.01 15.20
N PRO A 276 -2.33 17.61 16.37
CA PRO A 276 -1.38 18.72 16.48
C PRO A 276 0.06 18.38 16.08
N ASP A 277 0.50 17.15 16.34
CA ASP A 277 1.84 16.66 15.97
C ASP A 277 1.74 15.31 15.26
N LEU A 278 1.76 15.36 13.94
CA LEU A 278 1.69 14.16 13.09
C LEU A 278 2.88 13.22 13.28
N ALA A 279 4.07 13.76 13.59
CA ALA A 279 5.26 12.95 13.82
C ALA A 279 5.19 12.20 15.16
N ALA A 280 4.74 12.87 16.23
CA ALA A 280 4.50 12.23 17.51
C ALA A 280 3.40 11.17 17.42
N GLU A 281 2.34 11.43 16.66
CA GLU A 281 1.27 10.46 16.44
C GLU A 281 1.77 9.20 15.70
N ALA A 282 2.64 9.37 14.67
CA ALA A 282 3.29 8.24 14.00
C ALA A 282 4.11 7.38 14.97
N GLN A 283 4.86 8.04 15.85
CA GLN A 283 5.64 7.35 16.89
C GLN A 283 4.74 6.64 17.91
N ALA A 284 3.62 7.24 18.29
CA ALA A 284 2.66 6.63 19.21
C ALA A 284 2.01 5.37 18.61
N ILE A 285 1.65 5.40 17.32
CA ILE A 285 1.14 4.21 16.62
C ILE A 285 2.23 3.14 16.57
N ALA A 286 3.46 3.49 16.15
CA ALA A 286 4.56 2.54 16.09
C ALA A 286 4.85 1.88 17.45
N ALA A 287 4.80 2.64 18.54
CA ALA A 287 4.98 2.15 19.91
C ALA A 287 3.87 1.17 20.32
N ALA A 288 2.60 1.43 19.95
CA ALA A 288 1.47 0.54 20.26
C ALA A 288 1.64 -0.87 19.66
N TYR A 289 2.40 -0.99 18.58
CA TYR A 289 2.69 -2.25 17.90
C TYR A 289 4.12 -2.78 18.16
N ALA A 290 4.86 -2.18 19.07
CA ALA A 290 6.27 -2.49 19.36
C ALA A 290 7.13 -2.55 18.07
N LEU A 291 6.93 -1.58 17.17
CA LEU A 291 7.73 -1.47 15.96
C LEU A 291 9.09 -0.82 16.26
N PRO A 292 10.13 -1.15 15.47
CA PRO A 292 11.44 -0.52 15.62
C PRO A 292 11.35 0.98 15.32
N ARG A 293 12.21 1.76 15.97
CA ARG A 293 12.23 3.22 15.88
C ARG A 293 13.32 3.74 14.94
N THR A 294 14.36 2.91 14.71
CA THR A 294 15.52 3.29 13.92
C THR A 294 16.00 2.15 13.03
N PHE A 295 16.75 2.46 11.99
CA PHE A 295 17.40 1.43 11.16
C PHE A 295 18.58 0.75 11.88
N ALA A 296 19.21 1.42 12.84
CA ALA A 296 20.26 0.81 13.67
C ALA A 296 19.71 -0.35 14.52
N GLU A 297 18.50 -0.22 15.08
CA GLU A 297 17.81 -1.32 15.79
C GLU A 297 17.55 -2.54 14.90
N LEU A 298 17.48 -2.34 13.59
CA LEU A 298 17.28 -3.39 12.58
C LEU A 298 18.59 -3.99 12.07
N GLY A 299 19.75 -3.53 12.59
CA GLY A 299 21.06 -3.97 12.15
C GLY A 299 21.46 -3.47 10.76
N ALA A 300 20.86 -2.38 10.29
CA ALA A 300 21.24 -1.78 9.03
C ALA A 300 22.70 -1.26 9.07
N PRO A 301 23.42 -1.30 7.93
CA PRO A 301 24.81 -0.84 7.89
C PRO A 301 24.92 0.65 8.28
N PRO A 302 25.98 1.07 9.01
CA PRO A 302 26.13 2.45 9.45
C PRO A 302 26.33 3.46 8.30
N ASP A 303 26.74 3.00 7.12
CA ASP A 303 26.88 3.79 5.90
C ASP A 303 25.55 3.96 5.11
N LEU A 304 24.44 3.44 5.66
CA LEU A 304 23.13 3.52 5.00
C LEU A 304 22.71 4.96 4.64
N PRO A 305 22.83 5.97 5.52
CA PRO A 305 22.46 7.35 5.19
C PRO A 305 23.24 7.90 3.99
N GLU A 306 24.55 7.69 3.94
CA GLU A 306 25.42 8.18 2.85
C GLU A 306 25.11 7.48 1.52
N ARG A 307 24.78 6.19 1.55
CA ARG A 307 24.42 5.41 0.36
C ARG A 307 23.03 5.76 -0.15
N ALA A 308 22.11 6.11 0.73
CA ALA A 308 20.74 6.45 0.39
C ALA A 308 20.62 7.87 -0.18
N LEU A 309 21.36 8.83 0.36
CA LEU A 309 21.24 10.25 0.07
C LEU A 309 21.22 10.59 -1.43
N PRO A 310 22.24 10.23 -2.26
CA PRO A 310 22.22 10.59 -3.67
C PRO A 310 21.02 9.99 -4.42
N ARG A 311 20.63 8.76 -4.07
CA ARG A 311 19.49 8.08 -4.70
C ARG A 311 18.14 8.72 -4.32
N VAL A 312 18.01 9.22 -3.10
CA VAL A 312 16.81 9.96 -2.67
C VAL A 312 16.74 11.29 -3.41
N MET A 313 17.86 12.03 -3.53
CA MET A 313 17.89 13.31 -4.22
C MET A 313 17.51 13.22 -5.71
N GLU A 314 17.75 12.09 -6.35
CA GLU A 314 17.38 11.81 -7.75
C GLU A 314 15.97 11.21 -7.89
N HIS A 315 15.27 10.95 -6.76
CA HIS A 315 14.01 10.21 -6.82
C HIS A 315 12.86 11.11 -7.29
N ARG A 316 12.19 10.71 -8.39
CA ARG A 316 11.11 11.47 -9.05
C ARG A 316 9.94 11.87 -8.14
N LEU A 317 9.69 11.16 -7.05
CA LEU A 317 8.61 11.50 -6.12
C LEU A 317 8.84 12.83 -5.41
N LEU A 318 10.07 13.33 -5.33
CA LEU A 318 10.37 14.62 -4.74
C LEU A 318 9.70 15.78 -5.50
N GLU A 319 9.47 15.63 -6.81
CA GLU A 319 8.78 16.63 -7.64
C GLU A 319 7.32 16.87 -7.17
N ASN A 320 6.72 15.88 -6.52
CA ASN A 320 5.35 15.97 -6.00
C ASN A 320 5.29 16.41 -4.53
N ASN A 321 6.43 16.55 -3.85
CA ASN A 321 6.50 17.03 -2.47
C ASN A 321 6.06 18.51 -2.39
N PRO A 322 5.51 19.02 -1.29
CA PRO A 322 5.04 20.40 -1.19
C PRO A 322 6.17 21.44 -1.42
N ALA A 323 7.38 21.13 -0.97
CA ALA A 323 8.59 21.85 -1.29
C ALA A 323 9.71 20.86 -1.65
N MET A 324 10.62 21.25 -2.56
CA MET A 324 11.77 20.41 -2.89
C MET A 324 12.75 20.45 -1.71
N PRO A 325 13.09 19.30 -1.11
CA PRO A 325 14.09 19.27 -0.05
C PRO A 325 15.48 19.48 -0.63
N ASP A 326 16.34 20.17 0.11
CA ASP A 326 17.76 20.22 -0.19
C ASP A 326 18.51 19.01 0.39
N GLU A 327 19.77 18.86 0.01
CA GLU A 327 20.62 17.75 0.46
C GLU A 327 20.79 17.73 1.98
N ALA A 328 20.87 18.89 2.63
CA ALA A 328 21.04 18.99 4.09
C ALA A 328 19.80 18.44 4.82
N THR A 329 18.61 18.81 4.37
CA THR A 329 17.33 18.31 4.90
C THR A 329 17.22 16.79 4.78
N VAL A 330 17.58 16.23 3.61
CA VAL A 330 17.51 14.78 3.39
C VAL A 330 18.58 14.04 4.21
N ARG A 331 19.77 14.60 4.34
CA ARG A 331 20.86 14.04 5.17
C ARG A 331 20.46 13.98 6.65
N GLU A 332 19.88 15.06 7.18
CA GLU A 332 19.37 15.10 8.56
C GLU A 332 18.27 14.06 8.78
N LEU A 333 17.31 13.98 7.86
CA LEU A 333 16.24 12.97 7.92
C LEU A 333 16.81 11.55 7.97
N LEU A 334 17.73 11.21 7.07
CA LEU A 334 18.34 9.88 6.99
C LEU A 334 19.17 9.55 8.23
N GLY A 335 19.93 10.51 8.77
CA GLY A 335 20.68 10.36 10.01
C GLY A 335 19.76 10.08 11.20
N ALA A 336 18.70 10.90 11.36
CA ALA A 336 17.73 10.72 12.43
C ALA A 336 16.96 9.38 12.32
N ALA A 337 16.60 8.95 11.13
CA ALA A 337 15.95 7.65 10.91
C ALA A 337 16.92 6.46 11.15
N TYR A 338 18.21 6.67 10.97
CA TYR A 338 19.22 5.66 11.32
C TYR A 338 19.39 5.52 12.83
N GLY A 339 19.28 6.58 13.62
CA GLY A 339 19.42 6.58 15.07
C GLY A 339 20.51 7.51 15.59
N GLY A 340 20.90 8.51 14.78
CA GLY A 340 21.87 9.58 15.11
C GLY A 340 21.21 10.84 15.65
#